data_6080825151bf640c043705f8a0187ea0
#
_entry.id   6080825151bf640c043705f8a0187ea0
#
_cell.length_a   1.000
_cell.length_b   1.000
_cell.length_c   1.000
_cell.angle_alpha   90.00
_cell.angle_beta   90.00
_cell.angle_gamma   90.00
#
_symmetry.space_group_name_H-M   'P 1'
#
loop_
_entity.id
_entity.type
_entity.pdbx_description
1 polymer ?
#
loop_
_entity_poly.entity_id
_entity_poly.type
_entity_poly.pdbx_seq_one_letter_code
_entity_poly.pdbx_strand_id
1 'polypeptide(L)'
;MQIEMLKSKIHRATVTEANLEYTGSVSIDPALCEAVGLREFEKVDVLDIDNGARLTTYVILGEPGEICLNGAAARLVHEGDRVIIVSYASLDEVEAESFRPKIVLVDEKNAIKEQL
;
A
#
# COMPACT_ATOMS: atom_id res chain seq x y z
N MET A 1 13.05 -19.17 14.76
CA MET A 1 11.71 -18.55 14.94
C MET A 1 11.52 -17.44 13.91
N GLN A 2 10.36 -17.39 13.29
CA GLN A 2 10.06 -16.38 12.29
C GLN A 2 9.41 -15.16 12.92
N ILE A 3 9.81 -13.98 12.49
CA ILE A 3 9.28 -12.72 12.96
C ILE A 3 8.70 -11.98 11.75
N GLU A 4 7.51 -11.41 11.90
CA GLU A 4 6.95 -10.56 10.84
C GLU A 4 7.48 -9.15 11.00
N MET A 5 8.11 -8.65 9.94
CA MET A 5 8.73 -7.32 9.92
C MET A 5 8.09 -6.48 8.84
N LEU A 6 8.02 -5.18 9.06
CA LEU A 6 7.56 -4.26 8.02
C LEU A 6 8.52 -4.34 6.84
N LYS A 7 7.98 -4.63 5.67
CA LYS A 7 8.75 -4.75 4.43
C LYS A 7 8.65 -3.50 3.57
N SER A 8 7.42 -3.05 3.32
CA SER A 8 7.14 -1.94 2.40
C SER A 8 6.11 -1.01 3.00
N LYS A 9 6.27 0.30 2.76
CA LYS A 9 5.28 1.26 3.23
C LYS A 9 5.18 2.43 2.25
N ILE A 10 3.96 2.70 1.80
CA ILE A 10 3.62 3.90 1.07
C ILE A 10 2.82 4.76 2.03
N HIS A 11 3.40 5.90 2.43
CA HIS A 11 2.81 6.73 3.48
C HIS A 11 2.06 7.92 2.90
N ARG A 12 0.79 8.04 3.29
CA ARG A 12 -0.09 9.17 2.97
C ARG A 12 -0.44 9.29 1.49
N ALA A 13 -0.68 8.15 0.84
CA ALA A 13 -1.20 8.14 -0.52
C ALA A 13 -2.64 8.64 -0.54
N THR A 14 -3.03 9.31 -1.61
CA THR A 14 -4.40 9.79 -1.79
C THR A 14 -5.17 8.82 -2.67
N VAL A 15 -6.32 8.38 -2.20
CA VAL A 15 -7.19 7.48 -2.97
C VAL A 15 -7.75 8.25 -4.16
N THR A 16 -7.49 7.75 -5.37
CA THR A 16 -7.95 8.39 -6.60
C THR A 16 -9.33 7.90 -7.03
N GLU A 17 -9.69 6.68 -6.65
CA GLU A 17 -10.98 6.09 -7.00
C GLU A 17 -11.32 4.94 -6.06
N ALA A 18 -12.61 4.75 -5.79
CA ALA A 18 -13.13 3.59 -5.06
C ALA A 18 -14.19 2.95 -5.95
N ASN A 19 -13.88 1.79 -6.53
CA ASN A 19 -14.72 1.14 -7.53
C ASN A 19 -15.30 -0.18 -7.03
N LEU A 20 -16.58 -0.16 -6.60
CA LEU A 20 -17.26 -1.34 -6.07
C LEU A 20 -17.49 -2.43 -7.11
N GLU A 21 -17.54 -2.07 -8.37
CA GLU A 21 -17.88 -2.99 -9.46
C GLU A 21 -16.70 -3.81 -9.98
N TYR A 22 -15.49 -3.45 -9.56
CA TYR A 22 -14.28 -4.11 -10.02
C TYR A 22 -13.89 -5.26 -9.07
N THR A 23 -13.05 -6.18 -9.56
CA THR A 23 -12.53 -7.27 -8.73
C THR A 23 -11.74 -6.69 -7.55
N GLY A 24 -11.98 -7.22 -6.35
CA GLY A 24 -11.35 -6.72 -5.12
C GLY A 24 -9.83 -6.69 -5.20
N SER A 25 -9.23 -5.52 -4.94
CA SER A 25 -7.77 -5.31 -5.02
C SER A 25 -7.49 -3.84 -4.72
N VAL A 26 -6.21 -3.49 -4.68
CA VAL A 26 -5.78 -2.09 -4.71
C VAL A 26 -4.89 -1.88 -5.92
N SER A 27 -5.30 -0.98 -6.82
CA SER A 27 -4.49 -0.62 -7.98
C SER A 27 -3.51 0.47 -7.56
N ILE A 28 -2.23 0.23 -7.75
CA ILE A 28 -1.16 1.14 -7.30
C ILE A 28 -0.28 1.52 -8.47
N ASP A 29 0.09 2.79 -8.54
CA ASP A 29 1.08 3.30 -9.49
C ASP A 29 2.32 2.39 -9.49
N PRO A 30 2.72 1.85 -10.64
CA PRO A 30 3.88 0.97 -10.73
C PRO A 30 5.18 1.58 -10.18
N ALA A 31 5.35 2.89 -10.31
CA ALA A 31 6.54 3.56 -9.78
C ALA A 31 6.61 3.48 -8.26
N LEU A 32 5.47 3.53 -7.58
CA LEU A 32 5.41 3.38 -6.12
C LEU A 32 5.72 1.93 -5.74
N CYS A 33 5.17 0.98 -6.47
CA CYS A 33 5.43 -0.44 -6.22
C CYS A 33 6.92 -0.75 -6.34
N GLU A 34 7.55 -0.24 -7.38
CA GLU A 34 8.98 -0.43 -7.59
C GLU A 34 9.79 0.21 -6.47
N ALA A 35 9.44 1.42 -6.07
CA ALA A 35 10.18 2.15 -5.04
C ALA A 35 10.18 1.43 -3.69
N VAL A 36 9.09 0.75 -3.34
CA VAL A 36 8.99 0.07 -2.05
C VAL A 36 9.10 -1.46 -2.15
N GLY A 37 9.28 -2.00 -3.35
CA GLY A 37 9.45 -3.44 -3.53
C GLY A 37 8.16 -4.25 -3.42
N LEU A 38 7.03 -3.68 -3.82
CA LEU A 38 5.77 -4.41 -3.88
C LEU A 38 5.62 -5.09 -5.24
N ARG A 39 5.12 -6.30 -5.22
CA ARG A 39 4.85 -7.09 -6.43
C ARG A 39 3.36 -7.15 -6.71
N GLU A 40 3.02 -7.36 -7.97
CA GLU A 40 1.63 -7.63 -8.33
C GLU A 40 1.15 -8.88 -7.60
N PHE A 41 -0.07 -8.84 -7.11
CA PHE A 41 -0.73 -9.88 -6.30
C PHE A 41 -0.19 -10.05 -4.88
N GLU A 42 0.73 -9.21 -4.47
CA GLU A 42 1.23 -9.26 -3.10
C GLU A 42 0.16 -8.78 -2.12
N LYS A 43 0.04 -9.48 -1.00
CA LYS A 43 -0.89 -9.12 0.08
C LYS A 43 -0.43 -7.84 0.76
N VAL A 44 -1.34 -6.91 0.96
CA VAL A 44 -1.07 -5.65 1.66
C VAL A 44 -2.22 -5.31 2.61
N ASP A 45 -1.90 -4.50 3.61
CA ASP A 45 -2.91 -3.85 4.45
C ASP A 45 -3.02 -2.41 4.01
N VAL A 46 -4.25 -1.90 3.95
CA VAL A 46 -4.55 -0.50 3.66
C VAL A 46 -5.15 0.10 4.92
N LEU A 47 -4.54 1.17 5.41
CA LEU A 47 -4.93 1.85 6.63
C LEU A 47 -5.43 3.23 6.24
N ASP A 48 -6.72 3.50 6.42
CA ASP A 48 -7.33 4.78 6.06
C ASP A 48 -7.14 5.76 7.21
N ILE A 49 -6.38 6.82 6.97
CA ILE A 49 -6.07 7.83 7.98
C ILE A 49 -7.32 8.64 8.35
N ASP A 50 -8.19 8.86 7.38
CA ASP A 50 -9.34 9.76 7.56
C ASP A 50 -10.49 9.14 8.35
N ASN A 51 -10.67 7.82 8.28
CA ASN A 51 -11.76 7.16 9.00
C ASN A 51 -11.33 6.03 9.93
N GLY A 52 -10.03 5.71 9.95
CA GLY A 52 -9.50 4.67 10.82
C GLY A 52 -9.74 3.23 10.36
N ALA A 53 -10.33 3.03 9.19
CA ALA A 53 -10.57 1.69 8.67
C ALA A 53 -9.25 1.00 8.34
N ARG A 54 -9.23 -0.32 8.54
CA ARG A 54 -8.07 -1.16 8.21
C ARG A 54 -8.60 -2.33 7.43
N LEU A 55 -7.99 -2.62 6.29
CA LEU A 55 -8.42 -3.75 5.48
C LEU A 55 -7.22 -4.44 4.85
N THR A 56 -7.42 -5.69 4.49
CA THR A 56 -6.41 -6.49 3.81
C THR A 56 -6.88 -6.76 2.39
N THR A 57 -5.98 -6.57 1.42
CA THR A 57 -6.26 -6.85 0.02
C THR A 57 -4.95 -7.25 -0.66
N TYR A 58 -4.89 -7.15 -1.97
CA TYR A 58 -3.67 -7.43 -2.72
C TYR A 58 -3.48 -6.39 -3.81
N VAL A 59 -2.23 -6.29 -4.28
CA VAL A 59 -1.81 -5.28 -5.25
C VAL A 59 -2.12 -5.71 -6.67
N ILE A 60 -2.65 -4.79 -7.49
CA ILE A 60 -2.52 -4.87 -8.94
C ILE A 60 -1.87 -3.58 -9.42
N LEU A 61 -1.13 -3.68 -10.52
CA LEU A 61 -0.45 -2.51 -11.07
C LEU A 61 -1.47 -1.63 -11.80
N GLY A 62 -1.52 -0.37 -11.41
CA GLY A 62 -2.42 0.61 -11.99
C GLY A 62 -1.71 1.55 -12.93
N GLU A 63 -2.30 2.72 -13.14
CA GLU A 63 -1.74 3.78 -13.96
C GLU A 63 -0.89 4.73 -13.11
N PRO A 64 -0.06 5.58 -13.73
CA PRO A 64 0.69 6.59 -13.00
C PRO A 64 -0.23 7.45 -12.12
N GLY A 65 0.14 7.61 -10.86
CA GLY A 65 -0.62 8.41 -9.89
C GLY A 65 -1.85 7.70 -9.31
N GLU A 66 -2.16 6.49 -9.75
CA GLU A 66 -3.37 5.79 -9.32
C GLU A 66 -3.20 5.09 -7.97
N ILE A 67 -4.18 5.29 -7.10
CA ILE A 67 -4.41 4.49 -5.89
C ILE A 67 -5.91 4.24 -5.89
N CYS A 68 -6.32 3.08 -6.39
CA CYS A 68 -7.75 2.74 -6.54
C CYS A 68 -8.09 1.52 -5.70
N LEU A 69 -9.09 1.66 -4.83
CA LEU A 69 -9.60 0.55 -4.03
C LEU A 69 -10.75 -0.09 -4.79
N ASN A 70 -10.63 -1.38 -5.06
CA ASN A 70 -11.57 -2.12 -5.90
C ASN A 70 -12.39 -3.12 -5.11
N GLY A 71 -13.63 -3.36 -5.55
CA GLY A 71 -14.50 -4.36 -4.98
C GLY A 71 -14.89 -4.06 -3.54
N ALA A 72 -14.87 -5.06 -2.68
CA ALA A 72 -15.28 -4.91 -1.28
C ALA A 72 -14.47 -3.86 -0.52
N ALA A 73 -13.21 -3.67 -0.87
CA ALA A 73 -12.35 -2.66 -0.25
C ALA A 73 -12.90 -1.26 -0.44
N ALA A 74 -13.60 -1.01 -1.55
CA ALA A 74 -14.20 0.29 -1.86
C ALA A 74 -15.31 0.70 -0.90
N ARG A 75 -15.82 -0.23 -0.08
CA ARG A 75 -16.82 0.09 0.94
C ARG A 75 -16.24 0.84 2.12
N LEU A 76 -14.95 0.63 2.39
CA LEU A 76 -14.30 1.17 3.59
C LEU A 76 -13.48 2.43 3.32
N VAL A 77 -13.25 2.74 2.06
CA VAL A 77 -12.34 3.81 1.65
C VAL A 77 -13.05 4.68 0.61
N HIS A 78 -12.86 5.97 0.69
CA HIS A 78 -13.49 6.93 -0.22
C HIS A 78 -12.46 7.67 -1.04
N GLU A 79 -12.83 8.07 -2.24
CA GLU A 79 -11.99 8.92 -3.07
C GLU A 79 -11.58 10.18 -2.28
N GLY A 80 -10.31 10.52 -2.31
CA GLY A 80 -9.77 11.65 -1.58
C GLY A 80 -9.23 11.30 -0.20
N ASP A 81 -9.55 10.11 0.32
CA ASP A 81 -9.01 9.68 1.62
C ASP A 81 -7.50 9.50 1.51
N ARG A 82 -6.80 9.76 2.61
CA ARG A 82 -5.38 9.46 2.69
C ARG A 82 -5.20 8.11 3.36
N VAL A 83 -4.35 7.28 2.76
CA VAL A 83 -4.13 5.93 3.22
C VAL A 83 -2.65 5.64 3.39
N ILE A 84 -2.38 4.61 4.19
CA ILE A 84 -1.06 4.03 4.33
C ILE A 84 -1.17 2.61 3.81
N ILE A 85 -0.28 2.22 2.90
CA ILE A 85 -0.27 0.86 2.35
C ILE A 85 0.99 0.18 2.84
N VAL A 86 0.85 -0.96 3.50
CA VAL A 86 1.98 -1.67 4.09
C VAL A 86 1.98 -3.14 3.70
N SER A 87 3.18 -3.72 3.64
CA SER A 87 3.33 -5.16 3.54
C SER A 87 4.36 -5.60 4.56
N TYR A 88 4.32 -6.89 4.88
CA TYR A 88 5.19 -7.48 5.89
C TYR A 88 5.92 -8.68 5.29
N ALA A 89 7.08 -8.99 5.83
CA ALA A 89 7.84 -10.16 5.44
C ALA A 89 8.14 -10.99 6.67
N SER A 90 8.14 -12.31 6.51
CA SER A 90 8.48 -13.22 7.57
C SER A 90 9.97 -13.54 7.48
N LEU A 91 10.72 -13.19 8.50
CA LEU A 91 12.17 -13.31 8.52
C LEU A 91 12.58 -14.08 9.77
N ASP A 92 13.74 -14.76 9.71
CA ASP A 92 14.29 -15.33 10.95
C ASP A 92 14.93 -14.21 11.78
N GLU A 93 15.21 -14.49 13.04
CA GLU A 93 15.71 -13.47 13.97
C GLU A 93 17.04 -12.85 13.53
N VAL A 94 17.89 -13.62 12.86
CA VAL A 94 19.19 -13.14 12.41
C VAL A 94 19.00 -12.15 11.24
N GLU A 95 18.17 -12.52 10.26
CA GLU A 95 17.86 -11.65 9.13
C GLU A 95 17.19 -10.35 9.62
N ALA A 96 16.32 -10.47 10.62
CA ALA A 96 15.57 -9.33 11.13
C ALA A 96 16.47 -8.24 11.71
N GLU A 97 17.63 -8.62 12.27
CA GLU A 97 18.54 -7.65 12.88
C GLU A 97 19.03 -6.58 11.92
N SER A 98 19.27 -6.95 10.66
CA SER A 98 19.80 -6.02 9.65
C SER A 98 18.77 -5.60 8.61
N PHE A 99 17.59 -6.16 8.66
CA PHE A 99 16.55 -5.86 7.68
C PHE A 99 16.03 -4.42 7.85
N ARG A 100 15.86 -3.72 6.74
CA ARG A 100 15.28 -2.36 6.74
C ARG A 100 14.15 -2.29 5.73
N PRO A 101 13.00 -1.76 6.12
CA PRO A 101 11.88 -1.61 5.20
C PRO A 101 12.16 -0.52 4.17
N LYS A 102 11.48 -0.61 3.03
CA LYS A 102 11.47 0.46 2.03
C LYS A 102 10.21 1.29 2.24
N ILE A 103 10.39 2.57 2.48
CA ILE A 103 9.30 3.49 2.82
C ILE A 103 9.38 4.71 1.93
N VAL A 104 8.26 5.10 1.33
CA VAL A 104 8.14 6.36 0.60
C VAL A 104 7.03 7.20 1.18
N LEU A 105 7.25 8.50 1.19
CA LEU A 105 6.26 9.51 1.51
C LEU A 105 5.84 10.12 0.18
N VAL A 106 4.54 10.22 -0.07
CA VAL A 106 4.03 10.77 -1.33
C VAL A 106 3.24 12.04 -1.07
N ASP A 107 3.09 12.86 -2.12
CA ASP A 107 2.29 14.07 -2.06
C ASP A 107 0.82 13.76 -2.43
N GLU A 108 -0.02 14.78 -2.51
CA GLU A 108 -1.45 14.62 -2.79
C GLU A 108 -1.75 14.11 -4.21
N LYS A 109 -0.74 14.05 -5.07
CA LYS A 109 -0.86 13.49 -6.42
C LYS A 109 -0.19 12.12 -6.52
N ASN A 110 0.20 11.58 -5.37
CA ASN A 110 0.88 10.28 -5.28
C ASN A 110 2.26 10.24 -5.94
N ALA A 111 2.89 11.41 -6.07
CA ALA A 111 4.27 11.47 -6.52
C ALA A 111 5.20 11.33 -5.30
N ILE A 112 6.31 10.66 -5.47
CA ILE A 112 7.26 10.44 -4.38
C ILE A 112 7.86 11.77 -3.95
N LYS A 113 7.69 12.08 -2.66
CA LYS A 113 8.23 13.28 -2.03
C LYS A 113 9.55 13.01 -1.35
N GLU A 114 9.64 11.85 -0.71
CA GLU A 114 10.80 11.46 0.07
C GLU A 114 10.87 9.95 0.17
N GLN A 115 12.07 9.42 0.09
CA GLN A 115 12.34 8.00 0.28
C GLN A 115 13.12 7.85 1.59
N LEU A 116 12.58 7.09 2.50
CA LEU A 116 13.17 6.93 3.84
C LEU A 116 13.98 5.67 4.01
#